data_07da4881a1d51f22df5e109f7b696510
#
_entry.id   07da4881a1d51f22df5e109f7b696510
#
_cell.length_a   1.000
_cell.length_b   1.000
_cell.length_c   1.000
_cell.angle_alpha   90.00
_cell.angle_beta   90.00
_cell.angle_gamma   90.00
#
_symmetry.space_group_name_H-M   'P 1'
#
loop_
_entity.id
_entity.type
_entity.pdbx_description
1 polymer ?
#
loop_
_entity_poly.entity_id
_entity_poly.type
_entity_poly.pdbx_seq_one_letter_code
_entity_poly.pdbx_strand_id
1 'polypeptide(L)'
;MAVIPANMVNSMSAVHIAFEIPSAFREITPGLNARQARAEVMTHAAAQGSDLPADRLEEIAAEYEKTSAMLASSGVRYSATCFGQFHDEWSMGTVTIAMTPLAYRDTEIAVAGITRILAAEHGRSAEVSTITLPCGQAILVIRQPAALRLPGEFTASGADIPIEVAQLQASIPVPQSAVPGAQTLVTVTFSTPSTDHWPDYCELLVPFLRSLRFLPDPAADGRTPEVRTVPSARPSSLPAFG
;
A
#
# COMPACT_ATOMS: atom_id res chain seq x y z
N MET A 1 5.13 27.06 32.23
CA MET A 1 5.68 25.75 31.80
C MET A 1 4.53 24.77 31.77
N ALA A 2 3.93 24.56 30.59
CA ALA A 2 2.78 23.66 30.43
C ALA A 2 3.30 22.24 30.19
N VAL A 3 2.93 21.34 31.10
CA VAL A 3 3.24 19.93 31.00
C VAL A 3 2.22 19.28 30.04
N ILE A 4 2.66 18.81 28.89
CA ILE A 4 1.83 18.03 27.97
C ILE A 4 1.71 16.60 28.56
N PRO A 5 0.50 16.10 28.86
CA PRO A 5 0.35 14.78 29.43
C PRO A 5 0.73 13.71 28.39
N ALA A 6 1.48 12.70 28.82
CA ALA A 6 2.02 11.60 28.05
C ALA A 6 0.97 10.65 27.42
N ASN A 7 -0.33 10.94 27.51
CA ASN A 7 -1.41 10.07 27.04
C ASN A 7 -1.85 10.31 25.59
N MET A 8 -1.19 11.16 24.81
CA MET A 8 -1.54 11.38 23.40
C MET A 8 -0.90 10.39 22.40
N VAL A 9 -0.02 9.51 22.85
CA VAL A 9 0.72 8.58 21.95
C VAL A 9 -0.07 7.30 21.62
N ASN A 10 -1.18 7.03 22.32
CA ASN A 10 -1.88 5.74 22.23
C ASN A 10 -3.14 5.74 21.33
N SER A 11 -3.41 6.83 20.57
CA SER A 11 -4.64 6.94 19.76
C SER A 11 -4.53 6.31 18.36
N MET A 12 -3.37 5.77 17.96
CA MET A 12 -3.18 5.18 16.63
C MET A 12 -3.71 3.74 16.50
N SER A 13 -4.07 3.11 17.60
CA SER A 13 -4.49 1.68 17.62
C SER A 13 -6.01 1.48 17.44
N ALA A 14 -6.78 2.53 17.22
CA ALA A 14 -8.24 2.42 17.24
C ALA A 14 -8.89 2.11 15.88
N VAL A 15 -8.12 2.09 14.79
CA VAL A 15 -8.65 1.89 13.43
C VAL A 15 -8.09 0.63 12.82
N HIS A 16 -8.99 -0.28 12.44
CA HIS A 16 -8.67 -1.42 11.60
C HIS A 16 -9.17 -1.19 10.18
N ILE A 17 -8.40 -1.62 9.19
CA ILE A 17 -8.77 -1.50 7.76
C ILE A 17 -9.06 -2.90 7.22
N ALA A 18 -10.26 -3.10 6.71
CA ALA A 18 -10.62 -4.31 5.96
C ALA A 18 -10.76 -3.94 4.48
N PHE A 19 -10.30 -4.82 3.59
CA PHE A 19 -10.35 -4.64 2.15
C PHE A 19 -10.22 -5.97 1.41
N GLU A 20 -10.57 -5.97 0.14
CA GLU A 20 -10.38 -7.08 -0.79
C GLU A 20 -9.29 -6.71 -1.77
N ILE A 21 -8.19 -7.49 -1.81
CA ILE A 21 -7.12 -7.27 -2.78
C ILE A 21 -7.24 -8.27 -3.93
N PRO A 22 -7.05 -7.84 -5.19
CA PRO A 22 -7.04 -8.76 -6.33
C PRO A 22 -5.97 -9.84 -6.15
N SER A 23 -6.29 -11.06 -6.55
CA SER A 23 -5.42 -12.25 -6.38
C SER A 23 -4.07 -12.17 -7.11
N ALA A 24 -3.95 -11.21 -8.05
CA ALA A 24 -2.68 -10.91 -8.73
C ALA A 24 -1.63 -10.27 -7.80
N PHE A 25 -2.05 -9.68 -6.67
CA PHE A 25 -1.15 -9.06 -5.70
C PHE A 25 -0.67 -10.07 -4.66
N ARG A 26 0.63 -10.04 -4.39
CA ARG A 26 1.31 -10.81 -3.35
C ARG A 26 1.68 -9.90 -2.21
N GLU A 27 1.30 -10.27 -1.02
CA GLU A 27 1.59 -9.49 0.18
C GLU A 27 3.09 -9.48 0.50
N ILE A 28 3.57 -8.32 0.95
CA ILE A 28 4.88 -8.12 1.57
C ILE A 28 4.60 -7.64 2.99
N THR A 29 4.86 -8.49 3.97
CA THR A 29 4.55 -8.20 5.38
C THR A 29 5.51 -7.14 5.93
N PRO A 30 5.03 -5.95 6.37
CA PRO A 30 5.89 -4.94 6.97
C PRO A 30 6.38 -5.36 8.37
N GLY A 31 7.64 -5.04 8.70
CA GLY A 31 8.18 -5.18 10.06
C GLY A 31 8.63 -6.58 10.45
N LEU A 32 8.91 -7.46 9.50
CA LEU A 32 9.47 -8.78 9.78
C LEU A 32 10.91 -8.66 10.29
N ASN A 33 11.25 -9.55 11.23
CA ASN A 33 12.66 -9.79 11.59
C ASN A 33 13.28 -10.84 10.64
N ALA A 34 14.62 -11.00 10.70
CA ALA A 34 15.39 -11.91 9.84
C ALA A 34 14.83 -13.34 9.80
N ARG A 35 14.43 -13.89 10.95
CA ARG A 35 13.87 -15.25 11.02
C ARG A 35 12.52 -15.37 10.34
N GLN A 36 11.67 -14.34 10.48
CA GLN A 36 10.35 -14.31 9.86
C GLN A 36 10.47 -14.10 8.34
N ALA A 37 11.30 -13.15 7.90
CA ALA A 37 11.59 -12.91 6.50
C ALA A 37 12.09 -14.17 5.79
N ARG A 38 13.05 -14.86 6.41
CA ARG A 38 13.56 -16.14 5.91
C ARG A 38 12.46 -17.19 5.81
N ALA A 39 11.61 -17.33 6.84
CA ALA A 39 10.52 -18.31 6.84
C ALA A 39 9.51 -18.04 5.72
N GLU A 40 9.16 -16.78 5.47
CA GLU A 40 8.27 -16.41 4.34
C GLU A 40 8.90 -16.72 2.99
N VAL A 41 10.16 -16.34 2.76
CA VAL A 41 10.87 -16.63 1.50
C VAL A 41 10.96 -18.12 1.24
N MET A 42 11.30 -18.92 2.26
CA MET A 42 11.36 -20.38 2.14
C MET A 42 9.99 -21.01 1.85
N THR A 43 8.94 -20.50 2.48
CA THR A 43 7.56 -20.96 2.26
C THR A 43 7.12 -20.65 0.82
N HIS A 44 7.41 -19.44 0.32
CA HIS A 44 7.07 -19.04 -1.05
C HIS A 44 7.87 -19.84 -2.08
N ALA A 45 9.18 -20.04 -1.87
CA ALA A 45 10.03 -20.84 -2.75
C ALA A 45 9.52 -22.28 -2.87
N ALA A 46 9.19 -22.90 -1.72
CA ALA A 46 8.63 -24.25 -1.69
C ALA A 46 7.26 -24.34 -2.41
N ALA A 47 6.38 -23.36 -2.20
CA ALA A 47 5.07 -23.32 -2.84
C ALA A 47 5.14 -23.15 -4.37
N GLN A 48 6.22 -22.55 -4.88
CA GLN A 48 6.46 -22.35 -6.30
C GLN A 48 7.33 -23.44 -6.93
N GLY A 49 7.77 -24.44 -6.16
CA GLY A 49 8.69 -25.48 -6.65
C GLY A 49 10.04 -24.90 -7.09
N SER A 50 10.51 -23.83 -6.42
CA SER A 50 11.74 -23.15 -6.82
C SER A 50 12.97 -24.00 -6.52
N ASP A 51 13.83 -24.20 -7.53
CA ASP A 51 15.12 -24.89 -7.42
C ASP A 51 16.29 -23.93 -7.13
N LEU A 52 16.02 -22.75 -6.59
CA LEU A 52 17.07 -21.79 -6.23
C LEU A 52 18.01 -22.37 -5.19
N PRO A 53 19.34 -22.16 -5.32
CA PRO A 53 20.33 -22.54 -4.32
C PRO A 53 20.06 -21.87 -2.96
N ALA A 54 20.45 -22.54 -1.88
CA ALA A 54 20.17 -22.06 -0.52
C ALA A 54 20.80 -20.69 -0.21
N ASP A 55 22.00 -20.42 -0.74
CA ASP A 55 22.68 -19.13 -0.62
C ASP A 55 21.88 -17.99 -1.28
N ARG A 56 21.29 -18.24 -2.43
CA ARG A 56 20.42 -17.25 -3.10
C ARG A 56 19.15 -16.99 -2.32
N LEU A 57 18.54 -18.02 -1.72
CA LEU A 57 17.37 -17.86 -0.85
C LEU A 57 17.70 -17.05 0.40
N GLU A 58 18.90 -17.20 0.97
CA GLU A 58 19.35 -16.38 2.11
C GLU A 58 19.57 -14.91 1.69
N GLU A 59 20.15 -14.64 0.53
CA GLU A 59 20.29 -13.28 0.01
C GLU A 59 18.92 -12.62 -0.21
N ILE A 60 17.99 -13.34 -0.82
CA ILE A 60 16.60 -12.85 -1.01
C ILE A 60 15.94 -12.57 0.34
N ALA A 61 16.13 -13.43 1.33
CA ALA A 61 15.57 -13.24 2.66
C ALA A 61 16.14 -12.01 3.37
N ALA A 62 17.43 -11.72 3.20
CA ALA A 62 18.06 -10.52 3.75
C ALA A 62 17.51 -9.23 3.11
N GLU A 63 17.33 -9.22 1.78
CA GLU A 63 16.73 -8.06 1.08
C GLU A 63 15.25 -7.90 1.43
N TYR A 64 14.52 -9.01 1.60
CA TYR A 64 13.13 -8.99 2.05
C TYR A 64 12.98 -8.40 3.45
N GLU A 65 13.88 -8.75 4.39
CA GLU A 65 13.93 -8.16 5.73
C GLU A 65 14.14 -6.65 5.68
N LYS A 66 15.12 -6.17 4.89
CA LYS A 66 15.40 -4.73 4.75
C LYS A 66 14.18 -3.98 4.19
N THR A 67 13.57 -4.52 3.15
CA THR A 67 12.36 -3.94 2.55
C THR A 67 11.22 -3.89 3.56
N SER A 68 11.00 -4.98 4.28
CA SER A 68 9.97 -5.08 5.33
C SER A 68 10.19 -4.07 6.46
N ALA A 69 11.44 -3.90 6.92
CA ALA A 69 11.81 -2.92 7.94
C ALA A 69 11.60 -1.47 7.45
N MET A 70 11.97 -1.18 6.20
CA MET A 70 11.76 0.13 5.58
C MET A 70 10.26 0.47 5.49
N LEU A 71 9.43 -0.47 5.05
CA LEU A 71 7.97 -0.29 4.98
C LEU A 71 7.40 0.05 6.36
N ALA A 72 7.77 -0.72 7.39
CA ALA A 72 7.30 -0.51 8.75
C ALA A 72 7.73 0.86 9.32
N SER A 73 8.98 1.26 9.10
CA SER A 73 9.50 2.55 9.55
C SER A 73 8.82 3.75 8.87
N SER A 74 8.28 3.55 7.66
CA SER A 74 7.52 4.54 6.90
C SER A 74 6.02 4.59 7.29
N GLY A 75 5.60 3.86 8.33
CA GLY A 75 4.20 3.79 8.76
C GLY A 75 3.30 2.95 7.86
N VAL A 76 3.87 2.19 6.94
CA VAL A 76 3.12 1.25 6.09
C VAL A 76 2.60 0.10 6.96
N ARG A 77 1.31 -0.18 6.83
CA ARG A 77 0.60 -1.26 7.54
C ARG A 77 0.31 -2.46 6.65
N TYR A 78 0.25 -2.21 5.35
CA TYR A 78 0.05 -3.24 4.35
C TYR A 78 0.84 -2.88 3.09
N SER A 79 1.45 -3.88 2.47
CA SER A 79 2.09 -3.75 1.17
C SER A 79 1.85 -5.01 0.36
N ALA A 80 1.64 -4.86 -0.94
CA ALA A 80 1.54 -6.00 -1.86
C ALA A 80 2.04 -5.62 -3.24
N THR A 81 2.66 -6.58 -3.92
CA THR A 81 3.21 -6.41 -5.27
C THR A 81 2.51 -7.35 -6.24
N CYS A 82 2.10 -6.82 -7.38
CA CYS A 82 1.71 -7.58 -8.55
C CYS A 82 2.92 -7.70 -9.48
N PHE A 83 3.22 -8.91 -9.90
CA PHE A 83 4.20 -9.18 -10.95
C PHE A 83 3.62 -10.26 -11.85
N GLY A 84 3.45 -9.97 -13.13
CA GLY A 84 2.80 -10.87 -14.07
C GLY A 84 2.81 -10.35 -15.50
N GLN A 85 1.96 -10.92 -16.32
CA GLN A 85 1.81 -10.51 -17.72
C GLN A 85 0.42 -9.90 -17.94
N PHE A 86 0.39 -8.74 -18.59
CA PHE A 86 -0.77 -8.16 -19.22
C PHE A 86 -0.54 -8.16 -20.74
N HIS A 87 -1.47 -8.70 -21.52
CA HIS A 87 -1.36 -8.72 -22.98
C HIS A 87 -0.02 -9.29 -23.49
N ASP A 88 0.48 -10.37 -22.84
CA ASP A 88 1.77 -11.02 -23.12
C ASP A 88 3.02 -10.20 -22.79
N GLU A 89 2.88 -9.02 -22.15
CA GLU A 89 3.98 -8.19 -21.69
C GLU A 89 4.14 -8.24 -20.16
N TRP A 90 5.40 -8.24 -19.70
CA TRP A 90 5.69 -8.23 -18.27
C TRP A 90 5.29 -6.90 -17.62
N SER A 91 4.64 -7.01 -16.51
CA SER A 91 4.14 -5.86 -15.76
C SER A 91 4.35 -6.05 -14.27
N MET A 92 4.62 -4.95 -13.58
CA MET A 92 4.72 -4.93 -12.13
C MET A 92 4.07 -3.69 -11.55
N GLY A 93 3.49 -3.85 -10.36
CA GLY A 93 2.90 -2.75 -9.63
C GLY A 93 2.89 -3.03 -8.14
N THR A 94 2.99 -1.99 -7.33
CA THR A 94 3.01 -2.12 -5.87
C THR A 94 1.91 -1.27 -5.27
N VAL A 95 1.13 -1.84 -4.37
CA VAL A 95 0.16 -1.13 -3.53
C VAL A 95 0.66 -1.10 -2.09
N THR A 96 0.54 0.06 -1.44
CA THR A 96 0.82 0.22 -0.01
C THR A 96 -0.34 0.92 0.67
N ILE A 97 -0.59 0.58 1.94
CA ILE A 97 -1.52 1.28 2.82
C ILE A 97 -0.74 1.76 4.03
N ALA A 98 -0.68 3.07 4.20
CA ALA A 98 -0.07 3.70 5.37
C ALA A 98 -1.14 4.37 6.23
N MET A 99 -0.86 4.46 7.53
CA MET A 99 -1.70 5.13 8.50
C MET A 99 -0.88 6.17 9.24
N THR A 100 -1.33 7.41 9.24
CA THR A 100 -0.67 8.51 9.93
C THR A 100 -1.63 9.25 10.84
N PRO A 101 -1.19 9.77 11.99
CA PRO A 101 -2.01 10.63 12.82
C PRO A 101 -2.38 11.90 12.07
N LEU A 102 -3.64 12.29 12.15
CA LEU A 102 -4.14 13.55 11.60
C LEU A 102 -5.22 14.11 12.53
N ALA A 103 -4.93 15.22 13.20
CA ALA A 103 -5.90 15.87 14.08
C ALA A 103 -6.94 16.65 13.26
N TYR A 104 -8.20 16.25 13.33
CA TYR A 104 -9.34 16.96 12.74
C TYR A 104 -10.60 16.71 13.58
N ARG A 105 -11.54 17.66 13.53
CA ARG A 105 -12.86 17.54 14.15
C ARG A 105 -13.93 17.21 13.13
N ASP A 106 -13.75 17.69 11.91
CA ASP A 106 -14.67 17.56 10.80
C ASP A 106 -13.94 16.97 9.59
N THR A 107 -14.47 15.86 9.07
CA THR A 107 -13.89 15.13 7.95
C THR A 107 -13.93 15.96 6.65
N GLU A 108 -15.00 16.75 6.43
CA GLU A 108 -15.12 17.56 5.21
C GLU A 108 -14.07 18.71 5.21
N ILE A 109 -13.85 19.32 6.38
CA ILE A 109 -12.80 20.35 6.53
C ILE A 109 -11.42 19.72 6.33
N ALA A 110 -11.19 18.51 6.85
CA ALA A 110 -9.93 17.79 6.63
C ALA A 110 -9.70 17.49 5.16
N VAL A 111 -10.71 16.97 4.45
CA VAL A 111 -10.65 16.71 2.99
C VAL A 111 -10.34 17.99 2.24
N ALA A 112 -11.05 19.08 2.49
CA ALA A 112 -10.82 20.35 1.82
C ALA A 112 -9.41 20.91 2.08
N GLY A 113 -8.91 20.77 3.32
CA GLY A 113 -7.56 21.18 3.70
C GLY A 113 -6.47 20.39 3.00
N ILE A 114 -6.58 19.08 3.02
CA ILE A 114 -5.62 18.17 2.37
C ILE A 114 -5.63 18.39 0.86
N THR A 115 -6.82 18.49 0.23
CA THR A 115 -6.95 18.76 -1.20
C THR A 115 -6.20 20.03 -1.61
N ARG A 116 -6.34 21.09 -0.81
CA ARG A 116 -5.63 22.36 -1.08
C ARG A 116 -4.12 22.22 -0.96
N ILE A 117 -3.64 21.50 0.06
CA ILE A 117 -2.21 21.26 0.26
C ILE A 117 -1.64 20.44 -0.92
N LEU A 118 -2.27 19.33 -1.26
CA LEU A 118 -1.81 18.46 -2.34
C LEU A 118 -1.86 19.16 -3.72
N ALA A 119 -2.92 19.94 -3.99
CA ALA A 119 -3.00 20.73 -5.20
C ALA A 119 -1.90 21.82 -5.30
N ALA A 120 -1.54 22.43 -4.17
CA ALA A 120 -0.45 23.41 -4.13
C ALA A 120 0.93 22.73 -4.28
N GLU A 121 1.12 21.56 -3.65
CA GLU A 121 2.38 20.79 -3.71
C GLU A 121 2.66 20.25 -5.12
N HIS A 122 1.64 19.68 -5.74
CA HIS A 122 1.83 19.00 -7.03
C HIS A 122 1.63 19.93 -8.24
N GLY A 123 0.89 21.02 -8.10
CA GLY A 123 0.66 21.97 -9.19
C GLY A 123 0.09 21.29 -10.43
N ARG A 124 0.82 21.39 -11.55
CA ARG A 124 0.44 20.75 -12.82
C ARG A 124 1.01 19.34 -13.02
N SER A 125 1.83 18.85 -12.10
CA SER A 125 2.47 17.53 -12.22
C SER A 125 1.56 16.37 -11.82
N ALA A 126 0.39 16.66 -11.23
CA ALA A 126 -0.59 15.66 -10.86
C ALA A 126 -2.02 16.21 -11.01
N GLU A 127 -2.95 15.31 -11.26
CA GLU A 127 -4.38 15.59 -11.13
C GLU A 127 -4.80 15.34 -9.69
N VAL A 128 -5.37 16.35 -9.03
CA VAL A 128 -5.90 16.25 -7.66
C VAL A 128 -7.40 16.42 -7.69
N SER A 129 -8.13 15.41 -7.26
CA SER A 129 -9.60 15.40 -7.23
C SER A 129 -10.12 14.80 -5.94
N THR A 130 -11.40 15.05 -5.64
CA THR A 130 -12.08 14.44 -4.50
C THR A 130 -13.11 13.44 -5.02
N ILE A 131 -13.10 12.23 -4.47
CA ILE A 131 -14.03 11.17 -4.82
C ILE A 131 -14.76 10.66 -3.57
N THR A 132 -15.94 10.07 -3.76
CA THR A 132 -16.67 9.40 -2.69
C THR A 132 -16.50 7.89 -2.82
N LEU A 133 -15.90 7.28 -1.80
CA LEU A 133 -15.80 5.83 -1.63
C LEU A 133 -16.85 5.36 -0.61
N PRO A 134 -17.18 4.06 -0.59
CA PRO A 134 -18.09 3.52 0.44
C PRO A 134 -17.60 3.74 1.88
N CYS A 135 -16.27 3.86 2.08
CA CYS A 135 -15.66 4.12 3.39
C CYS A 135 -15.59 5.61 3.76
N GLY A 136 -15.91 6.54 2.85
CA GLY A 136 -15.87 7.98 3.08
C GLY A 136 -15.32 8.77 1.88
N GLN A 137 -15.12 10.07 2.07
CA GLN A 137 -14.51 10.92 1.06
C GLN A 137 -12.99 10.68 0.99
N ALA A 138 -12.46 10.61 -0.22
CA ALA A 138 -11.05 10.43 -0.50
C ALA A 138 -10.53 11.52 -1.43
N ILE A 139 -9.31 11.97 -1.20
CA ILE A 139 -8.56 12.85 -2.09
C ILE A 139 -7.70 11.94 -2.96
N LEU A 140 -7.95 11.97 -4.26
CA LEU A 140 -7.22 11.21 -5.26
C LEU A 140 -6.18 12.09 -5.92
N VAL A 141 -4.94 11.62 -5.95
CA VAL A 141 -3.82 12.23 -6.67
C VAL A 141 -3.34 11.23 -7.70
N ILE A 142 -3.44 11.58 -8.97
CA ILE A 142 -2.90 10.79 -10.07
C ILE A 142 -1.72 11.56 -10.65
N ARG A 143 -0.55 10.96 -10.55
CA ARG A 143 0.67 11.51 -11.14
C ARG A 143 0.87 10.90 -12.51
N GLN A 144 1.02 11.77 -13.50
CA GLN A 144 1.53 11.39 -14.82
C GLN A 144 2.89 10.72 -14.67
N PRO A 145 3.28 9.85 -15.62
CA PRO A 145 4.59 9.24 -15.59
C PRO A 145 5.67 10.29 -15.37
N ALA A 146 6.39 10.16 -14.28
CA ALA A 146 7.49 11.04 -13.92
C ALA A 146 8.77 10.21 -13.85
N ALA A 147 9.84 10.75 -14.40
CA ALA A 147 11.14 10.13 -14.31
C ALA A 147 11.62 10.16 -12.85
N LEU A 148 11.68 9.01 -12.22
CA LEU A 148 12.38 8.78 -10.98
C LEU A 148 13.79 8.27 -11.28
N ARG A 149 14.73 8.57 -10.40
CA ARG A 149 16.07 7.95 -10.48
C ARG A 149 16.09 6.72 -9.60
N LEU A 150 16.28 5.56 -10.21
CA LEU A 150 16.61 4.34 -9.49
C LEU A 150 18.10 4.40 -9.14
N PRO A 151 18.47 4.45 -7.85
CA PRO A 151 19.87 4.52 -7.44
C PRO A 151 20.68 3.34 -7.95
N GLY A 152 21.96 3.58 -8.27
CA GLY A 152 22.85 2.58 -8.82
C GLY A 152 23.02 1.31 -7.98
N GLU A 153 22.80 1.41 -6.66
CA GLU A 153 22.81 0.24 -5.74
C GLU A 153 21.73 -0.81 -6.05
N PHE A 154 20.65 -0.40 -6.77
CA PHE A 154 19.57 -1.28 -7.21
C PHE A 154 19.66 -1.65 -8.69
N THR A 155 20.74 -1.29 -9.38
CA THR A 155 20.91 -1.56 -10.81
C THR A 155 22.10 -2.50 -11.05
N ALA A 156 21.97 -3.38 -12.05
CA ALA A 156 23.07 -4.28 -12.41
C ALA A 156 24.31 -3.54 -12.92
N SER A 157 24.16 -2.31 -13.41
CA SER A 157 25.26 -1.47 -13.92
C SER A 157 25.96 -0.66 -12.84
N GLY A 158 25.40 -0.59 -11.63
CA GLY A 158 25.88 0.31 -10.56
C GLY A 158 25.68 1.81 -10.86
N ALA A 159 24.96 2.16 -11.94
CA ALA A 159 24.68 3.53 -12.31
C ALA A 159 23.20 3.87 -12.05
N ASP A 160 22.94 5.13 -11.67
CA ASP A 160 21.56 5.62 -11.59
C ASP A 160 20.89 5.55 -12.96
N ILE A 161 19.70 4.96 -13.01
CA ILE A 161 18.90 4.93 -14.25
C ILE A 161 17.58 5.67 -14.05
N PRO A 162 17.13 6.48 -15.04
CA PRO A 162 15.80 7.05 -15.01
C PRO A 162 14.79 5.95 -15.28
N ILE A 163 13.75 5.86 -14.42
CA ILE A 163 12.56 5.02 -14.65
C ILE A 163 11.33 5.91 -14.65
N GLU A 164 10.42 5.67 -15.56
CA GLU A 164 9.11 6.31 -15.52
C GLU A 164 8.20 5.53 -14.58
N VAL A 165 7.49 6.25 -13.71
CA VAL A 165 6.56 5.64 -12.75
C VAL A 165 5.25 6.41 -12.79
N ALA A 166 4.16 5.69 -13.07
CA ALA A 166 2.81 6.17 -12.84
C ALA A 166 2.39 5.88 -11.40
N GLN A 167 1.67 6.81 -10.79
CA GLN A 167 1.25 6.69 -9.39
C GLN A 167 -0.17 7.17 -9.18
N LEU A 168 -0.92 6.42 -8.38
CA LEU A 168 -2.19 6.81 -7.78
C LEU A 168 -2.03 6.85 -6.26
N GLN A 169 -2.47 7.93 -5.64
CA GLN A 169 -2.56 8.05 -4.19
C GLN A 169 -3.98 8.42 -3.81
N ALA A 170 -4.59 7.68 -2.89
CA ALA A 170 -5.87 8.00 -2.28
C ALA A 170 -5.66 8.29 -0.78
N SER A 171 -5.91 9.53 -0.38
CA SER A 171 -5.79 9.99 1.01
C SER A 171 -7.19 10.11 1.62
N ILE A 172 -7.45 9.33 2.69
CA ILE A 172 -8.79 9.15 3.26
C ILE A 172 -8.74 9.46 4.75
N PRO A 173 -9.21 10.64 5.20
CA PRO A 173 -9.43 10.88 6.62
C PRO A 173 -10.52 9.92 7.12
N VAL A 174 -10.25 9.17 8.19
CA VAL A 174 -11.20 8.17 8.71
C VAL A 174 -12.45 8.88 9.25
N PRO A 175 -13.66 8.59 8.70
CA PRO A 175 -14.87 9.27 9.16
C PRO A 175 -15.18 8.96 10.62
N GLN A 176 -15.56 9.98 11.39
CA GLN A 176 -15.99 9.84 12.79
C GLN A 176 -17.24 8.94 12.92
N SER A 177 -18.05 8.85 11.87
CA SER A 177 -19.20 7.94 11.80
C SER A 177 -18.80 6.47 11.68
N ALA A 178 -17.62 6.17 11.13
CA ALA A 178 -17.12 4.80 11.00
C ALA A 178 -16.36 4.37 12.27
N VAL A 179 -15.46 5.23 12.76
CA VAL A 179 -14.67 4.98 13.98
C VAL A 179 -14.68 6.26 14.83
N PRO A 180 -15.55 6.35 15.85
CA PRO A 180 -15.65 7.52 16.71
C PRO A 180 -14.31 7.84 17.41
N GLY A 181 -13.91 9.11 17.36
CA GLY A 181 -12.65 9.57 17.96
C GLY A 181 -11.39 9.27 17.16
N ALA A 182 -11.49 8.61 16.00
CA ALA A 182 -10.34 8.37 15.14
C ALA A 182 -9.72 9.69 14.66
N GLN A 183 -8.41 9.80 14.80
CA GLN A 183 -7.58 10.92 14.39
C GLN A 183 -6.51 10.38 13.43
N THR A 184 -6.98 9.81 12.30
CA THR A 184 -6.15 9.01 11.41
C THR A 184 -6.42 9.36 9.95
N LEU A 185 -5.36 9.57 9.20
CA LEU A 185 -5.35 9.60 7.74
C LEU A 185 -4.87 8.24 7.22
N VAL A 186 -5.67 7.60 6.40
CA VAL A 186 -5.27 6.42 5.65
C VAL A 186 -4.84 6.87 4.26
N THR A 187 -3.64 6.45 3.84
CA THR A 187 -3.12 6.71 2.51
C THR A 187 -2.88 5.39 1.79
N VAL A 188 -3.61 5.19 0.71
CA VAL A 188 -3.38 4.10 -0.24
C VAL A 188 -2.55 4.65 -1.38
N THR A 189 -1.41 4.03 -1.66
CA THR A 189 -0.56 4.40 -2.78
C THR A 189 -0.37 3.19 -3.68
N PHE A 190 -0.63 3.35 -4.96
CA PHE A 190 -0.25 2.41 -6.00
C PHE A 190 0.80 3.06 -6.90
N SER A 191 1.84 2.32 -7.28
CA SER A 191 2.87 2.76 -8.21
C SER A 191 3.28 1.63 -9.15
N THR A 192 3.54 1.99 -10.40
CA THR A 192 3.98 1.06 -11.43
C THR A 192 4.98 1.72 -12.39
N PRO A 193 6.10 1.03 -12.72
CA PRO A 193 6.95 1.42 -13.83
C PRO A 193 6.39 0.95 -15.18
N SER A 194 5.41 0.04 -15.18
CA SER A 194 4.74 -0.46 -16.40
C SER A 194 3.60 0.48 -16.77
N THR A 195 3.96 1.68 -17.25
CA THR A 195 3.03 2.79 -17.50
C THR A 195 2.02 2.50 -18.61
N ASP A 196 2.38 1.67 -19.57
CA ASP A 196 1.50 1.24 -20.67
C ASP A 196 0.31 0.39 -20.19
N HIS A 197 0.46 -0.30 -19.05
CA HIS A 197 -0.60 -1.08 -18.42
C HIS A 197 -1.42 -0.30 -17.38
N TRP A 198 -1.30 1.04 -17.38
CA TRP A 198 -2.05 1.88 -16.45
C TRP A 198 -3.57 1.67 -16.48
N PRO A 199 -4.22 1.54 -17.66
CA PRO A 199 -5.66 1.26 -17.71
C PRO A 199 -6.03 -0.06 -17.04
N ASP A 200 -5.25 -1.13 -17.25
CA ASP A 200 -5.49 -2.45 -16.65
C ASP A 200 -5.39 -2.39 -15.13
N TYR A 201 -4.38 -1.65 -14.61
CA TYR A 201 -4.27 -1.43 -13.18
C TYR A 201 -5.44 -0.63 -12.61
N CYS A 202 -5.97 0.36 -13.33
CA CYS A 202 -7.15 1.11 -12.90
C CYS A 202 -8.37 0.19 -12.74
N GLU A 203 -8.55 -0.80 -13.62
CA GLU A 203 -9.61 -1.81 -13.50
C GLU A 203 -9.49 -2.66 -12.23
N LEU A 204 -8.26 -2.95 -11.77
CA LEU A 204 -8.00 -3.67 -10.53
C LEU A 204 -8.14 -2.78 -9.29
N LEU A 205 -7.71 -1.52 -9.40
CA LEU A 205 -7.66 -0.59 -8.26
C LEU A 205 -9.03 -0.04 -7.89
N VAL A 206 -9.94 0.17 -8.84
CA VAL A 206 -11.28 0.70 -8.55
C VAL A 206 -12.09 -0.23 -7.64
N PRO A 207 -12.22 -1.53 -7.90
CA PRO A 207 -12.87 -2.46 -6.97
C PRO A 207 -12.16 -2.54 -5.62
N PHE A 208 -10.82 -2.55 -5.61
CA PHE A 208 -10.02 -2.56 -4.39
C PHE A 208 -10.33 -1.33 -3.52
N LEU A 209 -10.25 -0.11 -4.06
CA LEU A 209 -10.57 1.11 -3.32
C LEU A 209 -12.02 1.13 -2.82
N ARG A 210 -12.97 0.59 -3.58
CA ARG A 210 -14.37 0.47 -3.18
C ARG A 210 -14.60 -0.58 -2.10
N SER A 211 -13.70 -1.53 -1.95
CA SER A 211 -13.80 -2.57 -0.92
C SER A 211 -13.34 -2.10 0.46
N LEU A 212 -12.62 -0.98 0.55
CA LEU A 212 -12.10 -0.44 1.81
C LEU A 212 -13.22 -0.20 2.83
N ARG A 213 -12.96 -0.63 4.07
CA ARG A 213 -13.85 -0.42 5.23
C ARG A 213 -13.01 -0.06 6.44
N PHE A 214 -13.49 0.87 7.23
CA PHE A 214 -12.90 1.21 8.52
C PHE A 214 -13.72 0.57 9.63
N LEU A 215 -13.03 -0.12 10.53
CA LEU A 215 -13.62 -0.83 11.67
C LEU A 215 -12.90 -0.38 12.93
N PRO A 216 -13.58 -0.36 14.09
CA PRO A 216 -12.91 -0.23 15.37
C PRO A 216 -11.90 -1.37 15.54
N ASP A 217 -10.76 -1.08 16.17
CA ASP A 217 -9.73 -2.10 16.41
C ASP A 217 -10.31 -3.23 17.30
N PRO A 218 -10.37 -4.47 16.81
CA PRO A 218 -10.87 -5.59 17.59
C PRO A 218 -9.99 -5.89 18.81
N ALA A 219 -8.73 -5.46 18.83
CA ALA A 219 -7.87 -5.58 20.01
C ALA A 219 -8.35 -4.68 21.17
N ALA A 220 -9.09 -3.60 20.89
CA ALA A 220 -9.75 -2.80 21.92
C ALA A 220 -10.88 -3.57 22.60
N ASP A 221 -11.48 -4.55 21.90
CA ASP A 221 -12.59 -5.40 22.37
C ASP A 221 -12.14 -6.85 22.71
N GLY A 222 -10.84 -7.16 22.67
CA GLY A 222 -10.28 -8.50 22.96
C GLY A 222 -10.59 -9.56 21.89
N ARG A 223 -10.97 -9.18 20.68
CA ARG A 223 -11.26 -10.08 19.56
C ARG A 223 -10.12 -10.11 18.56
N THR A 224 -9.71 -11.31 18.14
CA THR A 224 -8.68 -11.50 17.09
C THR A 224 -9.27 -11.13 15.71
N PRO A 225 -8.59 -10.31 14.89
CA PRO A 225 -9.08 -9.94 13.56
C PRO A 225 -9.06 -11.15 12.62
N GLU A 226 -10.19 -11.39 11.95
CA GLU A 226 -10.31 -12.40 10.90
C GLU A 226 -10.05 -11.73 9.54
N VAL A 227 -8.86 -11.96 8.96
CA VAL A 227 -8.56 -11.53 7.58
C VAL A 227 -9.30 -12.46 6.63
N ARG A 228 -10.40 -12.01 6.04
CA ARG A 228 -11.06 -12.71 4.95
C ARG A 228 -10.37 -12.42 3.63
N THR A 229 -9.59 -13.37 3.15
CA THR A 229 -9.22 -13.45 1.73
C THR A 229 -10.42 -14.01 0.97
N VAL A 230 -11.11 -13.18 0.19
CA VAL A 230 -12.15 -13.66 -0.72
C VAL A 230 -11.47 -14.06 -2.03
N PRO A 231 -11.65 -15.30 -2.53
CA PRO A 231 -11.15 -15.66 -3.83
C PRO A 231 -11.88 -14.83 -4.89
N SER A 232 -11.16 -13.86 -5.48
CA SER A 232 -11.66 -13.09 -6.61
C SER A 232 -11.81 -14.02 -7.81
N ALA A 233 -12.94 -13.93 -8.50
CA ALA A 233 -13.13 -14.60 -9.78
C ALA A 233 -11.99 -14.18 -10.72
N ARG A 234 -11.18 -15.13 -11.17
CA ARG A 234 -10.07 -14.90 -12.10
C ARG A 234 -10.60 -14.19 -13.34
N PRO A 235 -9.98 -13.07 -13.77
CA PRO A 235 -10.06 -12.72 -15.16
C PRO A 235 -9.45 -13.86 -15.97
N SER A 236 -10.13 -14.28 -17.02
CA SER A 236 -9.89 -15.54 -17.76
C SER A 236 -8.58 -15.61 -18.56
N SER A 237 -7.58 -14.78 -18.26
CA SER A 237 -6.37 -14.65 -19.06
C SER A 237 -5.05 -14.47 -18.29
N LEU A 238 -5.03 -14.61 -16.96
CA LEU A 238 -3.74 -14.69 -16.26
C LEU A 238 -3.31 -16.15 -16.14
N PRO A 239 -2.20 -16.58 -16.82
CA PRO A 239 -1.67 -17.90 -16.64
C PRO A 239 -1.24 -18.08 -15.17
N ALA A 240 -1.50 -19.28 -14.64
CA ALA A 240 -0.93 -19.69 -13.37
C ALA A 240 0.60 -19.62 -13.50
N PHE A 241 1.24 -18.92 -12.56
CA PHE A 241 2.69 -18.93 -12.48
C PHE A 241 3.15 -20.39 -12.33
N GLY A 242 3.86 -20.88 -13.36
CA GLY A 242 4.66 -22.08 -13.27
C GLY A 242 6.03 -21.73 -12.69
#